data_e3f1a40545f359557f24e2a2b26f0daf
#
_entry.id   e3f1a40545f359557f24e2a2b26f0daf
#
_cell.length_a   1.000
_cell.length_b   1.000
_cell.length_c   1.000
_cell.angle_alpha   90.00
_cell.angle_beta   90.00
_cell.angle_gamma   90.00
#
_symmetry.space_group_name_H-M   'P 1'
#
loop_
_entity.id
_entity.type
_entity.pdbx_description
1 polymer ?
#
loop_
_entity_poly.entity_id
_entity_poly.type
_entity_poly.pdbx_seq_one_letter_code
_entity_poly.pdbx_strand_id
1 'polypeptide(L)'
;MAANQVTIAKMVSLDEQAPISLPVDFLETLKPKDAGAGSNAVMILAPSTKIIRIIPSKSDVVLKVAIEIGELSPDFLQELGVVFMRSKIKTLYSTGLCFTQETCVYEGYLDKSDVTMPIEKLKSELQGIKGVSQVDINTLTIE
;
A
#
# COMPACT_ATOMS: atom_id res chain seq x y z
N MET A 1 -16.11 -19.59 11.09
CA MET A 1 -16.05 -19.56 9.61
C MET A 1 -15.94 -20.96 9.08
N ALA A 2 -16.70 -21.30 8.07
CA ALA A 2 -16.63 -22.63 7.45
C ALA A 2 -15.23 -22.81 6.81
N ALA A 3 -14.65 -24.01 7.02
CA ALA A 3 -13.27 -24.29 6.61
C ALA A 3 -13.03 -24.21 5.09
N ASN A 4 -14.09 -24.28 4.27
CA ASN A 4 -13.98 -24.33 2.82
C ASN A 4 -14.42 -23.03 2.13
N GLN A 5 -14.58 -21.94 2.86
CA GLN A 5 -14.95 -20.67 2.25
C GLN A 5 -13.73 -20.00 1.65
N VAL A 6 -13.84 -19.62 0.37
CA VAL A 6 -12.82 -18.83 -0.31
C VAL A 6 -13.06 -17.33 -0.06
N THR A 7 -14.34 -16.92 -0.09
CA THR A 7 -14.71 -15.52 0.14
C THR A 7 -15.89 -15.43 1.10
N ILE A 8 -15.99 -14.26 1.72
CA ILE A 8 -17.12 -13.88 2.55
C ILE A 8 -17.76 -12.66 1.91
N ALA A 9 -19.10 -12.66 1.84
CA ALA A 9 -19.81 -11.54 1.23
C ALA A 9 -21.01 -11.16 2.08
N LYS A 10 -21.31 -9.86 2.09
CA LYS A 10 -22.53 -9.34 2.72
C LYS A 10 -23.01 -8.11 1.96
N MET A 11 -24.29 -7.82 2.06
CA MET A 11 -24.85 -6.58 1.54
C MET A 11 -24.70 -5.47 2.55
N VAL A 12 -24.36 -4.28 2.06
CA VAL A 12 -24.23 -3.09 2.91
C VAL A 12 -24.98 -1.92 2.28
N SER A 13 -25.44 -0.99 3.12
CA SER A 13 -26.01 0.25 2.65
C SER A 13 -24.92 1.30 2.51
N LEU A 14 -24.97 2.09 1.43
CA LEU A 14 -24.03 3.20 1.22
C LEU A 14 -24.59 4.51 1.79
N ASP A 15 -24.98 4.47 3.04
CA ASP A 15 -25.46 5.65 3.77
C ASP A 15 -24.27 6.35 4.40
N GLU A 16 -24.12 7.65 4.15
CA GLU A 16 -23.01 8.44 4.70
C GLU A 16 -22.96 8.44 6.23
N GLN A 17 -24.10 8.24 6.86
CA GLN A 17 -24.17 8.26 8.32
C GLN A 17 -24.02 6.90 8.98
N ALA A 18 -24.00 5.83 8.19
CA ALA A 18 -23.86 4.47 8.70
C ALA A 18 -22.47 3.92 8.36
N PRO A 19 -21.65 3.60 9.37
CA PRO A 19 -20.34 3.01 9.08
C PRO A 19 -20.49 1.60 8.51
N ILE A 20 -19.57 1.23 7.62
CA ILE A 20 -19.47 -0.13 7.10
C ILE A 20 -18.49 -0.88 8.00
N SER A 21 -18.96 -1.93 8.65
CA SER A 21 -18.12 -2.74 9.54
C SER A 21 -17.76 -4.07 8.88
N LEU A 22 -16.60 -4.58 9.25
CA LEU A 22 -16.17 -5.90 8.80
C LEU A 22 -16.75 -6.99 9.70
N PRO A 23 -17.13 -8.16 9.14
CA PRO A 23 -17.55 -9.28 9.98
C PRO A 23 -16.47 -9.67 10.97
N VAL A 24 -16.87 -10.04 12.19
CA VAL A 24 -15.93 -10.39 13.26
C VAL A 24 -15.04 -11.56 12.84
N ASP A 25 -15.63 -12.56 12.19
CA ASP A 25 -14.87 -13.72 11.71
C ASP A 25 -13.76 -13.30 10.74
N PHE A 26 -14.04 -12.34 9.87
CA PHE A 26 -13.05 -11.85 8.93
C PHE A 26 -11.97 -11.02 9.62
N LEU A 27 -12.36 -10.19 10.61
CA LEU A 27 -11.39 -9.43 11.40
C LEU A 27 -10.37 -10.35 12.05
N GLU A 28 -10.80 -11.49 12.57
CA GLU A 28 -9.89 -12.46 13.19
C GLU A 28 -8.87 -13.01 12.18
N THR A 29 -9.27 -13.18 10.91
CA THR A 29 -8.34 -13.66 9.88
C THR A 29 -7.30 -12.59 9.49
N LEU A 30 -7.60 -11.32 9.69
CA LEU A 30 -6.68 -10.22 9.38
C LEU A 30 -5.63 -10.00 10.47
N LYS A 31 -5.93 -10.39 11.70
CA LYS A 31 -5.00 -10.19 12.82
C LYS A 31 -3.79 -11.10 12.69
N PRO A 32 -2.58 -10.59 12.95
CA PRO A 32 -1.40 -11.44 12.92
C PRO A 32 -1.47 -12.49 14.03
N LYS A 33 -0.90 -13.66 13.76
CA LYS A 33 -0.90 -14.76 14.71
C LYS A 33 0.04 -14.50 15.88
N ASP A 34 0.99 -13.60 15.73
CA ASP A 34 1.94 -13.25 16.77
C ASP A 34 1.32 -12.28 17.74
N ALA A 35 1.21 -12.69 18.99
CA ALA A 35 0.46 -11.95 20.01
C ALA A 35 1.04 -10.60 20.40
N GLY A 36 2.25 -10.24 19.94
CA GLY A 36 2.86 -8.94 20.21
C GLY A 36 2.66 -7.90 19.14
N ALA A 37 2.17 -8.29 17.97
CA ALA A 37 1.96 -7.37 16.88
C ALA A 37 0.65 -6.61 17.06
N GLY A 38 0.66 -5.31 16.72
CA GLY A 38 -0.54 -4.50 16.75
C GLY A 38 -1.59 -5.03 15.78
N SER A 39 -2.83 -4.69 16.04
CA SER A 39 -3.96 -5.12 15.20
C SER A 39 -4.32 -3.97 14.25
N ASN A 40 -3.38 -3.57 13.41
CA ASN A 40 -3.54 -2.45 12.49
C ASN A 40 -3.50 -2.91 11.04
N ALA A 41 -4.10 -2.11 10.18
CA ALA A 41 -4.12 -2.38 8.75
C ALA A 41 -4.17 -1.07 7.99
N VAL A 42 -3.66 -1.07 6.77
CA VAL A 42 -3.88 0.03 5.84
C VAL A 42 -5.11 -0.28 5.00
N MET A 43 -5.99 0.70 4.86
CA MET A 43 -7.15 0.60 3.97
C MET A 43 -6.87 1.41 2.73
N ILE A 44 -6.84 0.75 1.58
CA ILE A 44 -6.53 1.35 0.29
C ILE A 44 -7.78 1.36 -0.56
N LEU A 45 -8.21 2.56 -0.95
CA LEU A 45 -9.42 2.77 -1.73
C LEU A 45 -9.04 3.17 -3.15
N ALA A 46 -9.54 2.44 -4.13
CA ALA A 46 -9.30 2.73 -5.54
C ALA A 46 -10.60 3.26 -6.16
N PRO A 47 -10.75 4.60 -6.30
CA PRO A 47 -12.03 5.17 -6.76
C PRO A 47 -12.43 4.77 -8.17
N SER A 48 -11.46 4.59 -9.07
CA SER A 48 -11.75 4.25 -10.46
C SER A 48 -12.30 2.84 -10.63
N THR A 49 -11.81 1.89 -9.84
CA THR A 49 -12.24 0.49 -9.87
C THR A 49 -13.27 0.16 -8.81
N LYS A 50 -13.48 1.07 -7.84
CA LYS A 50 -14.42 0.91 -6.73
C LYS A 50 -14.09 -0.31 -5.86
N ILE A 51 -12.80 -0.54 -5.66
CA ILE A 51 -12.29 -1.64 -4.85
C ILE A 51 -11.66 -1.09 -3.59
N ILE A 52 -11.90 -1.74 -2.47
CA ILE A 52 -11.26 -1.45 -1.20
C ILE A 52 -10.41 -2.65 -0.82
N ARG A 53 -9.15 -2.38 -0.45
CA ARG A 53 -8.22 -3.40 0.05
C ARG A 53 -7.86 -3.07 1.48
N ILE A 54 -7.88 -4.06 2.34
CA ILE A 54 -7.46 -3.91 3.73
C ILE A 54 -6.32 -4.89 3.95
N ILE A 55 -5.13 -4.34 4.21
CA ILE A 55 -3.90 -5.12 4.29
C ILE A 55 -3.31 -4.93 5.69
N PRO A 56 -3.13 -6.01 6.46
CA PRO A 56 -2.52 -5.91 7.79
C PRO A 56 -1.11 -5.35 7.74
N SER A 57 -0.76 -4.55 8.74
CA SER A 57 0.58 -3.98 8.89
C SER A 57 1.16 -4.40 10.23
N LYS A 58 2.50 -4.43 10.32
CA LYS A 58 3.19 -4.75 11.56
C LYS A 58 3.18 -3.57 12.53
N SER A 59 3.22 -2.34 11.98
CA SER A 59 3.22 -1.13 12.79
C SER A 59 1.95 -0.33 12.54
N ASP A 60 1.77 0.74 13.29
CA ASP A 60 0.65 1.66 13.15
C ASP A 60 0.92 2.80 12.17
N VAL A 61 2.05 2.73 11.46
CA VAL A 61 2.45 3.74 10.48
C VAL A 61 2.79 3.07 9.15
N VAL A 62 2.16 3.56 8.08
CA VAL A 62 2.41 3.11 6.71
C VAL A 62 2.82 4.32 5.88
N LEU A 63 3.80 4.15 5.02
CA LEU A 63 4.23 5.19 4.10
C LEU A 63 3.60 4.93 2.73
N LYS A 64 2.94 5.94 2.19
CA LYS A 64 2.48 5.91 0.81
C LYS A 64 3.50 6.63 -0.05
N VAL A 65 4.10 5.90 -0.98
CA VAL A 65 5.09 6.42 -1.92
C VAL A 65 4.42 6.57 -3.28
N ALA A 66 4.35 7.80 -3.79
CA ALA A 66 3.81 8.08 -5.11
C ALA A 66 4.94 8.59 -6.00
N ILE A 67 5.17 7.91 -7.11
CA ILE A 67 6.26 8.22 -8.04
C ILE A 67 5.65 8.55 -9.39
N GLU A 68 5.86 9.78 -9.84
CA GLU A 68 5.45 10.20 -11.18
C GLU A 68 6.58 9.94 -12.16
N ILE A 69 6.27 9.22 -13.23
CA ILE A 69 7.23 8.79 -14.24
C ILE A 69 6.65 9.01 -15.64
N GLY A 70 7.52 9.13 -16.64
CA GLY A 70 7.08 9.27 -18.02
C GLY A 70 6.54 7.99 -18.61
N GLU A 71 7.09 6.85 -18.22
CA GLU A 71 6.67 5.55 -18.72
C GLU A 71 6.85 4.50 -17.63
N LEU A 72 5.83 3.66 -17.44
CA LEU A 72 5.90 2.54 -16.49
C LEU A 72 6.56 1.35 -17.20
N SER A 73 7.87 1.45 -17.40
CA SER A 73 8.65 0.46 -18.16
C SER A 73 9.18 -0.65 -17.27
N PRO A 74 9.54 -1.82 -17.87
CA PRO A 74 10.23 -2.86 -17.11
C PRO A 74 11.54 -2.38 -16.49
N ASP A 75 12.27 -1.49 -17.15
CA ASP A 75 13.52 -0.93 -16.62
C ASP A 75 13.28 -0.13 -15.36
N PHE A 76 12.24 0.71 -15.34
CA PHE A 76 11.86 1.46 -14.14
C PHE A 76 11.52 0.50 -12.99
N LEU A 77 10.69 -0.50 -13.26
CA LEU A 77 10.27 -1.46 -12.23
C LEU A 77 11.46 -2.24 -11.69
N GLN A 78 12.42 -2.57 -12.54
CA GLN A 78 13.63 -3.26 -12.13
C GLN A 78 14.50 -2.38 -11.23
N GLU A 79 14.72 -1.13 -11.59
CA GLU A 79 15.49 -0.18 -10.78
C GLU A 79 14.82 0.09 -9.43
N LEU A 80 13.49 0.22 -9.44
CA LEU A 80 12.71 0.38 -8.22
C LEU A 80 12.89 -0.84 -7.31
N GLY A 81 12.82 -2.03 -7.89
CA GLY A 81 13.03 -3.28 -7.16
C GLY A 81 14.41 -3.36 -6.53
N VAL A 82 15.45 -2.86 -7.22
CA VAL A 82 16.81 -2.82 -6.69
C VAL A 82 16.89 -1.91 -5.47
N VAL A 83 16.26 -0.73 -5.53
CA VAL A 83 16.25 0.21 -4.39
C VAL A 83 15.59 -0.44 -3.17
N PHE A 84 14.44 -1.05 -3.36
CA PHE A 84 13.71 -1.69 -2.25
C PHE A 84 14.45 -2.91 -1.71
N MET A 85 15.03 -3.73 -2.59
CA MET A 85 15.78 -4.92 -2.19
C MET A 85 17.02 -4.55 -1.40
N ARG A 86 17.75 -3.52 -1.84
CA ARG A 86 18.97 -3.05 -1.15
C ARG A 86 18.65 -2.58 0.26
N SER A 87 17.50 -2.01 0.46
CA SER A 87 17.05 -1.48 1.75
C SER A 87 16.22 -2.51 2.53
N LYS A 88 16.04 -3.72 2.00
CA LYS A 88 15.24 -4.80 2.61
C LYS A 88 13.79 -4.38 2.85
N ILE A 89 13.25 -3.55 1.97
CA ILE A 89 11.87 -3.06 2.05
C ILE A 89 10.99 -3.97 1.21
N LYS A 90 9.92 -4.48 1.82
CA LYS A 90 8.86 -5.21 1.11
C LYS A 90 7.63 -4.32 1.04
N THR A 91 7.01 -4.24 -0.13
CA THR A 91 5.78 -3.47 -0.25
C THR A 91 4.60 -4.27 0.29
N LEU A 92 3.71 -3.59 1.02
CA LEU A 92 2.43 -4.18 1.40
C LEU A 92 1.53 -4.30 0.18
N TYR A 93 1.56 -3.29 -0.67
CA TYR A 93 0.78 -3.25 -1.91
C TYR A 93 1.42 -2.23 -2.84
N SER A 94 1.35 -2.49 -4.13
CA SER A 94 1.78 -1.53 -5.13
C SER A 94 0.89 -1.60 -6.35
N THR A 95 0.75 -0.47 -7.04
CA THR A 95 -0.03 -0.37 -8.25
C THR A 95 0.54 0.73 -9.14
N GLY A 96 0.20 0.69 -10.40
CA GLY A 96 0.60 1.73 -11.35
C GLY A 96 -0.53 2.02 -12.31
N LEU A 97 -0.61 3.28 -12.73
CA LEU A 97 -1.61 3.73 -13.68
C LEU A 97 -1.00 4.77 -14.60
N CYS A 98 -1.25 4.62 -15.91
CA CYS A 98 -0.84 5.61 -16.88
C CYS A 98 -2.05 6.42 -17.32
N PHE A 99 -1.99 7.74 -17.10
CA PHE A 99 -3.05 8.67 -17.52
C PHE A 99 -2.92 9.02 -18.99
N THR A 100 -1.68 9.08 -19.49
CA THR A 100 -1.34 9.24 -20.89
C THR A 100 -0.17 8.32 -21.20
N GLN A 101 0.30 8.31 -22.48
CA GLN A 101 1.47 7.51 -22.85
C GLN A 101 2.76 8.02 -22.18
N GLU A 102 2.76 9.27 -21.72
CA GLU A 102 3.94 9.92 -21.17
C GLU A 102 3.81 10.28 -19.70
N THR A 103 2.67 9.97 -19.06
CA THR A 103 2.44 10.30 -17.66
C THR A 103 1.87 9.11 -16.93
N CYS A 104 2.71 8.47 -16.15
CA CYS A 104 2.33 7.33 -15.33
C CYS A 104 2.65 7.62 -13.87
N VAL A 105 1.88 7.01 -12.97
CA VAL A 105 2.12 7.11 -11.53
C VAL A 105 2.22 5.69 -10.97
N TYR A 106 3.27 5.45 -10.22
CA TYR A 106 3.42 4.25 -9.39
C TYR A 106 3.11 4.64 -7.95
N GLU A 107 2.32 3.81 -7.28
CA GLU A 107 2.07 3.98 -5.85
C GLU A 107 2.44 2.71 -5.11
N GLY A 108 3.20 2.87 -4.03
CA GLY A 108 3.57 1.75 -3.16
C GLY A 108 3.27 2.08 -1.72
N TYR A 109 2.90 1.07 -0.96
CA TYR A 109 2.59 1.20 0.46
C TYR A 109 3.59 0.38 1.25
N LEU A 110 4.32 1.05 2.15
CA LEU A 110 5.41 0.45 2.91
C LEU A 110 5.10 0.51 4.40
N ASP A 111 5.32 -0.59 5.10
CA ASP A 111 5.26 -0.59 6.55
C ASP A 111 6.45 0.22 7.07
N LYS A 112 6.18 1.22 7.91
CA LYS A 112 7.26 2.07 8.42
C LYS A 112 8.31 1.26 9.18
N SER A 113 7.92 0.16 9.81
CA SER A 113 8.84 -0.71 10.54
C SER A 113 9.89 -1.37 9.63
N ASP A 114 9.61 -1.50 8.34
CA ASP A 114 10.56 -2.04 7.37
C ASP A 114 11.49 -0.97 6.80
N VAL A 115 11.22 0.31 7.05
CA VAL A 115 12.02 1.42 6.51
C VAL A 115 12.98 1.91 7.59
N THR A 116 14.24 1.50 7.50
CA THR A 116 15.25 1.80 8.50
C THR A 116 16.04 3.07 8.20
N MET A 117 15.97 3.56 6.96
CA MET A 117 16.64 4.81 6.58
C MET A 117 15.73 6.01 6.78
N PRO A 118 16.30 7.22 6.85
CA PRO A 118 15.48 8.44 6.87
C PRO A 118 14.62 8.54 5.62
N ILE A 119 13.40 9.06 5.76
CA ILE A 119 12.45 9.21 4.64
C ILE A 119 13.06 10.06 3.53
N GLU A 120 13.80 11.12 3.89
CA GLU A 120 14.44 12.00 2.90
C GLU A 120 15.48 11.26 2.07
N LYS A 121 16.18 10.30 2.66
CA LYS A 121 17.14 9.47 1.92
C LYS A 121 16.43 8.54 0.95
N LEU A 122 15.35 7.91 1.39
CA LEU A 122 14.55 7.05 0.53
C LEU A 122 14.00 7.86 -0.66
N LYS A 123 13.46 9.04 -0.38
CA LYS A 123 12.94 9.93 -1.42
C LYS A 123 14.04 10.29 -2.43
N SER A 124 15.24 10.61 -1.94
CA SER A 124 16.37 10.97 -2.79
C SER A 124 16.78 9.81 -3.69
N GLU A 125 16.85 8.60 -3.15
CA GLU A 125 17.20 7.41 -3.95
C GLU A 125 16.16 7.13 -5.03
N LEU A 126 14.88 7.31 -4.71
CA LEU A 126 13.81 7.10 -5.69
C LEU A 126 13.83 8.18 -6.79
N GLN A 127 14.13 9.42 -6.42
CA GLN A 127 14.27 10.51 -7.38
C GLN A 127 15.44 10.29 -8.34
N GLY A 128 16.44 9.53 -7.94
CA GLY A 128 17.59 9.20 -8.78
C GLY A 128 17.31 8.16 -9.85
N ILE A 129 16.15 7.50 -9.84
CA ILE A 129 15.80 6.53 -10.87
C ILE A 129 15.47 7.27 -12.17
N LYS A 130 16.02 6.77 -13.27
CA LYS A 130 15.82 7.37 -14.58
C LYS A 130 14.34 7.42 -14.95
N GLY A 131 13.88 8.58 -15.41
CA GLY A 131 12.50 8.78 -15.84
C GLY A 131 11.57 9.29 -14.75
N VAL A 132 12.05 9.34 -13.51
CA VAL A 132 11.24 9.84 -12.38
C VAL A 132 11.23 11.37 -12.42
N SER A 133 10.04 11.96 -12.43
CA SER A 133 9.86 13.42 -12.41
C SER A 133 9.53 13.93 -11.02
N GLN A 134 8.84 13.14 -10.20
CA GLN A 134 8.44 13.57 -8.87
C GLN A 134 8.25 12.37 -7.95
N VAL A 135 8.63 12.53 -6.68
CA VAL A 135 8.40 11.53 -5.64
C VAL A 135 7.74 12.22 -4.45
N ASP A 136 6.61 11.68 -4.02
CA ASP A 136 5.92 12.13 -2.81
C ASP A 136 5.81 10.97 -1.84
N ILE A 137 6.16 11.20 -0.58
CA ILE A 137 6.02 10.19 0.46
C ILE A 137 5.15 10.76 1.57
N ASN A 138 4.00 10.14 1.77
CA ASN A 138 3.03 10.54 2.79
C ASN A 138 3.03 9.53 3.93
N THR A 139 3.03 10.03 5.15
CA THR A 139 2.96 9.20 6.34
C THR A 139 1.50 9.03 6.75
N LEU A 140 1.05 7.77 6.79
CA LEU A 140 -0.32 7.43 7.20
C LEU A 140 -0.26 6.92 8.64
N THR A 141 -1.07 7.54 9.50
CA THR A 141 -1.17 7.17 10.91
C THR A 141 -2.62 6.82 11.24
N ILE A 142 -2.82 6.12 12.35
CA ILE A 142 -4.17 5.80 12.83
C ILE A 142 -4.89 7.11 13.19
N GLU A 143 -6.11 7.24 12.68
CA GLU A 143 -6.97 8.38 12.98
C GLU A 143 -7.67 8.22 14.32
#